data_466916226621a5b09f416063540a72c2
#
_entry.id   466916226621a5b09f416063540a72c2
#
_cell.length_a   1.000
_cell.length_b   1.000
_cell.length_c   1.000
_cell.angle_alpha   90.00
_cell.angle_beta   90.00
_cell.angle_gamma   90.00
#
_symmetry.space_group_name_H-M   'P 1'
#
loop_
_entity.id
_entity.type
_entity.pdbx_description
1 polymer ?
#
loop_
_entity_poly.entity_id
_entity_poly.type
_entity_poly.pdbx_seq_one_letter_code
_entity_poly.pdbx_strand_id
1 'polypeptide(L)'
;MSPHFGLKSTVALRICRDLHPALRVGLLLGAASAAASVLAAPPTVCTAPIAPAATAGAHVVGNGTPASCTESALRAAVSAGSVVTFDCGAAPATIALTSTLVLPATRPTVIDGGGRITFDGGGRVRLIELVHPDFRTNRAGLSLQHITLANGKAVGTRYVPPTPGNASCSFGWADGAGGAIYVRDAMLHVVDVSFRNNAAETPGPDVGGGAIYAAASLDVTIVGSTFDGNSGANGGAVGLLQTDGRFANDLFSNNKATGTGANYVGGAAAGCGGVAQANQGGSGGNGGAVVIDGGADGAQNVCGSTFTSNTSNEFGGALFRTADGAAQATSFDRSLFQNNAARTGGALYVQNSKPLVITASTFSANRATGAGAGDFVGDTLQVTNTTFAGNVATKGLGGALFLVNSGAAGWINNTTFTGNQSSGGPGSFGAAVFGTLDFPITNTVFANNLSADGGSPMQCSFSPGSGANDVQWPQKRPVGGLNDNVCVTGIRFADPQLGALAANGGPTPTATPAWNSPLRKAGHNCAATDQRGVARNAAQCTIGAVE
;
A
#
# COMPACT_ATOMS: atom_id res chain seq x y z
N MET A 1 23.24 -31.89 44.32
CA MET A 1 22.59 -31.65 45.59
C MET A 1 21.32 -30.83 45.34
N SER A 2 20.19 -31.56 45.29
CA SER A 2 18.86 -30.94 45.43
C SER A 2 18.54 -30.73 46.88
N PRO A 3 17.57 -29.83 47.24
CA PRO A 3 16.27 -30.41 47.47
C PRO A 3 15.06 -29.58 46.95
N HIS A 4 14.00 -30.35 46.70
CA HIS A 4 12.60 -30.02 46.52
C HIS A 4 11.98 -29.14 47.60
N PHE A 5 10.99 -28.32 47.26
CA PHE A 5 9.79 -28.12 48.08
C PHE A 5 8.58 -27.84 47.16
N GLY A 6 7.63 -28.75 47.18
CA GLY A 6 6.31 -28.57 46.61
C GLY A 6 5.31 -28.02 47.61
N LEU A 7 4.32 -27.30 47.16
CA LEU A 7 3.07 -27.06 47.88
C LEU A 7 1.89 -27.15 46.89
N LYS A 8 1.07 -28.16 47.12
CA LYS A 8 -0.29 -28.32 46.58
C LYS A 8 -1.24 -27.43 47.38
N SER A 9 -2.16 -26.76 46.72
CA SER A 9 -3.38 -26.27 47.39
C SER A 9 -4.58 -26.52 46.48
N THR A 10 -5.40 -27.44 46.92
CA THR A 10 -6.73 -27.80 46.47
C THR A 10 -7.73 -26.89 47.15
N VAL A 11 -8.66 -26.27 46.42
CA VAL A 11 -9.89 -25.71 46.99
C VAL A 11 -11.08 -26.15 46.19
N ALA A 12 -12.05 -26.61 46.98
CA ALA A 12 -13.18 -27.42 46.64
C ALA A 12 -14.32 -26.70 45.89
N LEU A 13 -14.99 -27.49 45.07
CA LEU A 13 -16.31 -27.31 44.51
C LEU A 13 -17.40 -27.21 45.60
N ARG A 14 -18.28 -26.24 45.55
CA ARG A 14 -19.61 -26.31 46.18
C ARG A 14 -20.69 -26.21 45.15
N ILE A 15 -21.46 -27.30 45.09
CA ILE A 15 -22.70 -27.49 44.37
C ILE A 15 -23.83 -26.85 45.20
N CYS A 16 -24.68 -26.04 44.58
CA CYS A 16 -26.04 -25.79 45.01
C CYS A 16 -26.98 -26.20 43.89
N ARG A 17 -27.78 -27.23 44.18
CA ARG A 17 -28.98 -27.64 43.48
C ARG A 17 -30.14 -26.82 44.01
N ASP A 18 -31.04 -26.33 43.16
CA ASP A 18 -32.44 -26.68 43.04
C ASP A 18 -33.29 -25.61 42.35
N LEU A 19 -34.20 -26.13 41.53
CA LEU A 19 -35.51 -25.66 41.09
C LEU A 19 -35.67 -25.16 39.66
N HIS A 20 -36.26 -26.05 38.86
CA HIS A 20 -37.00 -25.76 37.62
C HIS A 20 -38.33 -25.01 37.91
N PRO A 21 -38.83 -24.17 36.97
CA PRO A 21 -39.75 -24.76 35.99
C PRO A 21 -39.51 -24.30 34.53
N ALA A 22 -40.02 -25.13 33.64
CA ALA A 22 -39.93 -25.09 32.21
C ALA A 22 -40.45 -23.79 31.57
N LEU A 23 -39.62 -23.17 30.73
CA LEU A 23 -40.06 -22.24 29.68
C LEU A 23 -39.54 -22.74 28.35
N ARG A 24 -40.44 -23.22 27.49
CA ARG A 24 -40.14 -23.52 26.09
C ARG A 24 -39.94 -22.20 25.35
N VAL A 25 -38.73 -21.86 25.04
CA VAL A 25 -38.43 -20.80 24.09
C VAL A 25 -38.12 -21.45 22.75
N GLY A 26 -38.97 -21.21 21.78
CA GLY A 26 -38.77 -21.63 20.40
C GLY A 26 -37.55 -20.92 19.81
N LEU A 27 -36.60 -21.70 19.31
CA LEU A 27 -35.44 -21.22 18.57
C LEU A 27 -35.91 -20.80 17.18
N LEU A 28 -36.20 -19.51 17.00
CA LEU A 28 -36.28 -18.89 15.69
C LEU A 28 -34.84 -18.71 15.18
N LEU A 29 -34.40 -19.59 14.30
CA LEU A 29 -33.21 -19.36 13.49
C LEU A 29 -33.48 -18.19 12.52
N GLY A 30 -33.23 -17.00 12.97
CA GLY A 30 -33.09 -15.83 12.10
C GLY A 30 -31.83 -15.97 11.29
N ALA A 31 -31.95 -16.26 10.00
CA ALA A 31 -30.87 -16.10 9.05
C ALA A 31 -30.49 -14.60 9.03
N ALA A 32 -29.45 -14.25 9.78
CA ALA A 32 -28.82 -12.95 9.63
C ALA A 32 -28.15 -12.92 8.25
N SER A 33 -28.82 -12.32 7.27
CA SER A 33 -28.16 -11.90 6.05
C SER A 33 -27.11 -10.86 6.46
N ALA A 34 -25.84 -11.22 6.42
CA ALA A 34 -24.75 -10.27 6.50
C ALA A 34 -24.90 -9.32 5.29
N ALA A 35 -25.44 -8.14 5.55
CA ALA A 35 -25.39 -7.07 4.58
C ALA A 35 -23.91 -6.78 4.33
N ALA A 36 -23.41 -7.14 3.16
CA ALA A 36 -22.10 -6.73 2.71
C ALA A 36 -22.08 -5.20 2.77
N SER A 37 -21.24 -4.64 3.63
CA SER A 37 -21.00 -3.20 3.66
C SER A 37 -20.45 -2.81 2.29
N VAL A 38 -21.23 -2.06 1.53
CA VAL A 38 -20.77 -1.46 0.30
C VAL A 38 -19.77 -0.39 0.74
N LEU A 39 -18.48 -0.64 0.50
CA LEU A 39 -17.47 0.39 0.67
C LEU A 39 -17.83 1.56 -0.26
N ALA A 40 -17.82 2.77 0.29
CA ALA A 40 -18.06 3.96 -0.52
C ALA A 40 -17.00 4.05 -1.63
N ALA A 41 -17.42 4.52 -2.79
CA ALA A 41 -16.49 4.79 -3.89
C ALA A 41 -15.39 5.75 -3.42
N PRO A 42 -14.14 5.55 -3.87
CA PRO A 42 -13.04 6.46 -3.52
C PRO A 42 -13.35 7.88 -3.98
N PRO A 43 -12.93 8.92 -3.23
CA PRO A 43 -13.13 10.30 -3.66
C PRO A 43 -12.31 10.61 -4.91
N THR A 44 -12.88 11.36 -5.84
CA THR A 44 -12.16 11.88 -7.01
C THR A 44 -11.31 13.07 -6.60
N VAL A 45 -10.01 12.87 -6.49
CA VAL A 45 -9.02 13.90 -6.10
C VAL A 45 -8.20 14.36 -7.30
N CYS A 46 -7.83 13.43 -8.15
CA CYS A 46 -6.99 13.67 -9.32
C CYS A 46 -7.79 13.47 -10.61
N THR A 47 -7.38 14.15 -11.68
CA THR A 47 -7.92 13.88 -13.02
C THR A 47 -7.61 12.43 -13.40
N ALA A 48 -8.62 11.69 -13.80
CA ALA A 48 -8.47 10.32 -14.26
C ALA A 48 -7.59 10.28 -15.52
N PRO A 49 -6.52 9.47 -15.56
CA PRO A 49 -5.66 9.37 -16.74
C PRO A 49 -6.31 8.66 -17.92
N ILE A 50 -7.35 7.88 -17.67
CA ILE A 50 -8.20 7.22 -18.69
C ILE A 50 -9.66 7.36 -18.32
N ALA A 51 -10.53 7.31 -19.32
CA ALA A 51 -11.98 7.20 -19.18
C ALA A 51 -12.42 5.74 -19.40
N PRO A 52 -13.65 5.37 -18.99
CA PRO A 52 -14.24 4.09 -19.38
C PRO A 52 -14.24 3.90 -20.90
N ALA A 53 -13.94 2.70 -21.35
CA ALA A 53 -13.95 2.34 -22.75
C ALA A 53 -15.37 2.36 -23.33
N ALA A 54 -15.48 2.70 -24.61
CA ALA A 54 -16.77 2.71 -25.29
C ALA A 54 -17.35 1.29 -25.42
N THR A 55 -18.67 1.17 -25.26
CA THR A 55 -19.40 -0.11 -25.29
C THR A 55 -20.28 -0.29 -26.53
N ALA A 56 -20.10 0.53 -27.55
CA ALA A 56 -20.85 0.41 -28.81
C ALA A 56 -20.57 -0.94 -29.49
N GLY A 57 -21.60 -1.59 -30.00
CA GLY A 57 -21.50 -2.90 -30.67
C GLY A 57 -21.24 -4.07 -29.70
N ALA A 58 -21.60 -3.94 -28.45
CA ALA A 58 -21.37 -4.97 -27.45
C ALA A 58 -22.16 -6.25 -27.69
N HIS A 59 -21.54 -7.38 -27.38
CA HIS A 59 -22.23 -8.66 -27.16
C HIS A 59 -22.82 -8.69 -25.75
N VAL A 60 -24.14 -8.80 -25.69
CA VAL A 60 -24.87 -8.70 -24.42
C VAL A 60 -25.01 -10.08 -23.77
N VAL A 61 -24.59 -10.20 -22.53
CA VAL A 61 -24.80 -11.38 -21.68
C VAL A 61 -26.16 -11.25 -20.98
N GLY A 62 -27.05 -12.18 -21.20
CA GLY A 62 -28.39 -12.16 -20.60
C GLY A 62 -29.46 -11.56 -21.51
N ASN A 63 -30.70 -11.54 -20.99
CA ASN A 63 -31.91 -11.11 -21.71
C ASN A 63 -32.93 -10.45 -20.75
N GLY A 64 -32.48 -9.69 -19.77
CA GLY A 64 -33.32 -8.98 -18.82
C GLY A 64 -33.63 -9.76 -17.55
N THR A 65 -33.07 -10.95 -17.34
CA THR A 65 -33.27 -11.74 -16.13
C THR A 65 -31.96 -12.22 -15.49
N PRO A 66 -31.83 -12.30 -14.17
CA PRO A 66 -30.62 -12.83 -13.53
C PRO A 66 -30.28 -14.27 -13.96
N ALA A 67 -31.26 -15.11 -14.17
CA ALA A 67 -31.07 -16.50 -14.58
C ALA A 67 -30.45 -16.66 -15.98
N SER A 68 -30.57 -15.65 -16.84
CA SER A 68 -29.97 -15.66 -18.19
C SER A 68 -28.49 -15.29 -18.18
N CYS A 69 -27.98 -14.72 -17.10
CA CYS A 69 -26.58 -14.32 -16.94
C CYS A 69 -25.76 -15.48 -16.39
N THR A 70 -25.40 -16.38 -17.25
CA THR A 70 -24.65 -17.59 -16.91
C THR A 70 -23.19 -17.50 -17.34
N GLU A 71 -22.33 -18.33 -16.75
CA GLU A 71 -20.93 -18.49 -17.20
C GLU A 71 -20.87 -18.88 -18.68
N SER A 72 -21.74 -19.75 -19.17
CA SER A 72 -21.79 -20.16 -20.58
C SER A 72 -22.12 -18.99 -21.50
N ALA A 73 -23.09 -18.13 -21.14
CA ALA A 73 -23.45 -16.95 -21.89
C ALA A 73 -22.30 -15.93 -21.92
N LEU A 74 -21.60 -15.75 -20.81
CA LEU A 74 -20.41 -14.90 -20.71
C LEU A 74 -19.30 -15.39 -21.66
N ARG A 75 -18.98 -16.68 -21.62
CA ARG A 75 -17.94 -17.27 -22.48
C ARG A 75 -18.29 -17.16 -23.97
N ALA A 76 -19.56 -17.35 -24.31
CA ALA A 76 -20.04 -17.15 -25.68
C ALA A 76 -19.88 -15.70 -26.14
N ALA A 77 -20.24 -14.72 -25.31
CA ALA A 77 -20.09 -13.29 -25.61
C ALA A 77 -18.61 -12.89 -25.81
N VAL A 78 -17.72 -13.33 -24.90
CA VAL A 78 -16.27 -13.09 -25.02
C VAL A 78 -15.68 -13.74 -26.28
N SER A 79 -16.14 -14.91 -26.66
CA SER A 79 -15.69 -15.57 -27.89
C SER A 79 -16.18 -14.85 -29.16
N ALA A 80 -17.40 -14.31 -29.14
CA ALA A 80 -18.05 -13.69 -30.27
C ALA A 80 -17.49 -12.29 -30.59
N GLY A 81 -17.04 -11.50 -29.60
CA GLY A 81 -16.60 -10.14 -29.87
C GLY A 81 -15.67 -9.53 -28.84
N SER A 82 -15.28 -8.29 -29.12
CA SER A 82 -14.34 -7.52 -28.30
C SER A 82 -14.98 -6.76 -27.16
N VAL A 83 -16.28 -6.51 -27.20
CA VAL A 83 -17.00 -5.72 -26.20
C VAL A 83 -18.12 -6.55 -25.61
N VAL A 84 -18.15 -6.66 -24.28
CA VAL A 84 -19.13 -7.45 -23.53
C VAL A 84 -19.83 -6.55 -22.52
N THR A 85 -21.17 -6.56 -22.54
CA THR A 85 -22.04 -5.91 -21.56
C THR A 85 -23.08 -6.90 -21.05
N PHE A 86 -23.92 -6.49 -20.09
CA PHE A 86 -24.82 -7.40 -19.39
C PHE A 86 -26.26 -6.83 -19.36
N ASP A 87 -27.22 -7.71 -19.62
CA ASP A 87 -28.64 -7.45 -19.35
C ASP A 87 -29.19 -8.57 -18.43
N CYS A 88 -28.90 -8.44 -17.15
CA CYS A 88 -29.29 -9.40 -16.11
C CYS A 88 -30.51 -8.92 -15.29
N GLY A 89 -31.18 -7.87 -15.75
CA GLY A 89 -32.26 -7.22 -15.03
C GLY A 89 -31.77 -6.09 -14.10
N ALA A 90 -32.70 -5.52 -13.32
CA ALA A 90 -32.45 -4.34 -12.52
C ALA A 90 -31.66 -4.61 -11.22
N ALA A 91 -31.71 -5.81 -10.69
CA ALA A 91 -31.01 -6.22 -9.46
C ALA A 91 -29.56 -6.61 -9.75
N PRO A 92 -28.65 -6.47 -8.76
CA PRO A 92 -27.30 -7.03 -8.87
C PRO A 92 -27.32 -8.52 -9.18
N ALA A 93 -26.43 -8.96 -10.06
CA ALA A 93 -26.31 -10.36 -10.47
C ALA A 93 -24.89 -10.88 -10.29
N THR A 94 -24.79 -12.14 -9.84
CA THR A 94 -23.50 -12.82 -9.68
C THR A 94 -23.38 -13.94 -10.70
N ILE A 95 -22.29 -13.95 -11.44
CA ILE A 95 -21.90 -15.02 -12.34
C ILE A 95 -20.78 -15.81 -11.64
N ALA A 96 -21.10 -17.00 -11.16
CA ALA A 96 -20.13 -17.89 -10.57
C ALA A 96 -19.29 -18.53 -11.71
N LEU A 97 -17.96 -18.38 -11.62
CA LEU A 97 -17.04 -18.99 -12.56
C LEU A 97 -16.52 -20.31 -12.00
N THR A 98 -16.59 -21.35 -12.84
CA THR A 98 -16.11 -22.69 -12.49
C THR A 98 -14.71 -22.97 -13.07
N SER A 99 -14.26 -22.14 -13.98
CA SER A 99 -12.91 -22.15 -14.56
C SER A 99 -12.51 -20.75 -15.00
N THR A 100 -11.21 -20.53 -15.15
CA THR A 100 -10.66 -19.24 -15.61
C THR A 100 -11.26 -18.81 -16.96
N LEU A 101 -11.69 -17.55 -17.05
CA LEU A 101 -12.08 -16.92 -18.30
C LEU A 101 -10.83 -16.48 -19.05
N VAL A 102 -10.39 -17.29 -20.01
CA VAL A 102 -9.24 -16.96 -20.86
C VAL A 102 -9.69 -16.03 -22.00
N LEU A 103 -9.05 -14.87 -22.07
CA LEU A 103 -9.36 -13.87 -23.08
C LEU A 103 -8.53 -14.07 -24.37
N PRO A 104 -9.06 -13.71 -25.55
CA PRO A 104 -8.30 -13.77 -26.79
C PRO A 104 -7.12 -12.80 -26.80
N ALA A 105 -5.91 -13.29 -27.01
CA ALA A 105 -4.70 -12.47 -27.09
C ALA A 105 -4.58 -11.66 -28.41
N THR A 106 -5.40 -11.98 -29.42
CA THR A 106 -5.29 -11.40 -30.75
C THR A 106 -6.09 -10.12 -30.95
N ARG A 107 -6.90 -9.73 -29.97
CA ARG A 107 -7.73 -8.52 -30.02
C ARG A 107 -7.93 -7.93 -28.63
N PRO A 108 -8.18 -6.60 -28.51
CA PRO A 108 -8.56 -6.01 -27.25
C PRO A 108 -9.92 -6.53 -26.78
N THR A 109 -10.12 -6.58 -25.46
CA THR A 109 -11.39 -6.98 -24.84
C THR A 109 -11.85 -5.89 -23.89
N VAL A 110 -13.12 -5.50 -23.97
CA VAL A 110 -13.79 -4.60 -23.02
C VAL A 110 -14.87 -5.40 -22.31
N ILE A 111 -14.89 -5.34 -20.98
CA ILE A 111 -15.97 -5.93 -20.16
C ILE A 111 -16.52 -4.83 -19.26
N ASP A 112 -17.79 -4.49 -19.46
CA ASP A 112 -18.50 -3.49 -18.65
C ASP A 112 -19.66 -4.13 -17.89
N GLY A 113 -19.52 -4.21 -16.56
CA GLY A 113 -20.53 -4.79 -15.67
C GLY A 113 -21.70 -3.85 -15.35
N GLY A 114 -21.69 -2.60 -15.82
CA GLY A 114 -22.75 -1.62 -15.54
C GLY A 114 -22.98 -1.34 -14.04
N GLY A 115 -22.01 -1.61 -13.19
CA GLY A 115 -22.09 -1.44 -11.73
C GLY A 115 -22.93 -2.49 -10.99
N ARG A 116 -23.37 -3.54 -11.67
CA ARG A 116 -24.32 -4.53 -11.08
C ARG A 116 -23.83 -5.96 -11.15
N ILE A 117 -22.77 -6.23 -11.88
CA ILE A 117 -22.30 -7.60 -12.11
C ILE A 117 -21.15 -7.92 -11.15
N THR A 118 -21.21 -9.13 -10.59
CA THR A 118 -20.12 -9.73 -9.84
C THR A 118 -19.68 -11.02 -10.55
N PHE A 119 -18.37 -11.14 -10.81
CA PHE A 119 -17.77 -12.45 -11.10
C PHE A 119 -17.24 -13.02 -9.80
N ASP A 120 -17.65 -14.24 -9.48
CA ASP A 120 -17.29 -14.93 -8.24
C ASP A 120 -16.56 -16.24 -8.54
N GLY A 121 -15.31 -16.37 -8.06
CA GLY A 121 -14.48 -17.56 -8.22
C GLY A 121 -14.71 -18.63 -7.14
N GLY A 122 -15.54 -18.34 -6.14
CA GLY A 122 -15.82 -19.25 -5.02
C GLY A 122 -14.57 -19.67 -4.21
N GLY A 123 -13.47 -18.89 -4.28
CA GLY A 123 -12.20 -19.21 -3.67
C GLY A 123 -11.46 -20.40 -4.31
N ARG A 124 -11.74 -20.72 -5.57
CA ARG A 124 -11.25 -21.94 -6.24
C ARG A 124 -10.61 -21.72 -7.59
N VAL A 125 -10.97 -20.66 -8.30
CA VAL A 125 -10.49 -20.40 -9.65
C VAL A 125 -10.06 -18.95 -9.81
N ARG A 126 -9.01 -18.71 -10.61
CA ARG A 126 -8.71 -17.39 -11.15
C ARG A 126 -9.88 -16.94 -12.03
N LEU A 127 -10.23 -15.65 -11.99
CA LEU A 127 -11.39 -15.18 -12.74
C LEU A 127 -11.04 -14.92 -14.20
N ILE A 128 -9.97 -14.17 -14.49
CA ILE A 128 -9.61 -13.72 -15.83
C ILE A 128 -8.13 -13.97 -16.10
N GLU A 129 -7.82 -14.40 -17.32
CA GLU A 129 -6.45 -14.54 -17.80
C GLU A 129 -6.31 -13.98 -19.22
N LEU A 130 -5.25 -13.18 -19.43
CA LEU A 130 -4.84 -12.67 -20.73
C LEU A 130 -3.33 -12.80 -20.86
N VAL A 131 -2.89 -13.72 -21.72
CA VAL A 131 -1.46 -13.97 -21.97
C VAL A 131 -1.18 -13.82 -23.45
N HIS A 132 -0.23 -12.96 -23.77
CA HIS A 132 0.29 -12.80 -25.13
C HIS A 132 1.71 -13.39 -25.18
N PRO A 133 2.10 -14.05 -26.29
CA PRO A 133 3.41 -14.69 -26.38
C PRO A 133 4.58 -13.73 -26.62
N ASP A 134 4.29 -12.52 -27.12
CA ASP A 134 5.33 -11.60 -27.58
C ASP A 134 5.69 -10.59 -26.48
N PHE A 135 6.84 -10.79 -25.86
CA PHE A 135 7.31 -9.98 -24.74
C PHE A 135 7.30 -8.47 -25.06
N ARG A 136 6.48 -7.71 -24.32
CA ARG A 136 6.40 -6.23 -24.33
C ARG A 136 6.09 -5.58 -25.70
N THR A 137 5.53 -6.29 -26.63
CA THR A 137 5.20 -5.74 -27.95
C THR A 137 3.71 -5.59 -28.18
N ASN A 138 2.88 -6.36 -27.51
CA ASN A 138 1.45 -6.37 -27.72
C ASN A 138 0.74 -5.20 -27.03
N ARG A 139 -0.03 -4.44 -27.81
CA ARG A 139 -0.88 -3.36 -27.31
C ARG A 139 -2.35 -3.75 -27.19
N ALA A 140 -2.73 -4.96 -27.58
CA ALA A 140 -4.04 -5.50 -27.25
C ALA A 140 -4.11 -5.70 -25.72
N GLY A 141 -5.25 -5.43 -25.13
CA GLY A 141 -5.37 -5.46 -23.68
C GLY A 141 -6.79 -5.71 -23.21
N LEU A 142 -6.95 -5.71 -21.92
CA LEU A 142 -8.23 -5.76 -21.22
C LEU A 142 -8.59 -4.37 -20.69
N SER A 143 -9.77 -3.88 -21.07
CA SER A 143 -10.45 -2.78 -20.39
C SER A 143 -11.60 -3.36 -19.55
N LEU A 144 -11.48 -3.26 -18.23
CA LEU A 144 -12.47 -3.76 -17.29
C LEU A 144 -13.09 -2.60 -16.52
N GLN A 145 -14.42 -2.51 -16.49
CA GLN A 145 -15.07 -1.37 -15.88
C GLN A 145 -16.41 -1.70 -15.23
N HIS A 146 -16.75 -0.92 -14.19
CA HIS A 146 -18.03 -0.96 -13.47
C HIS A 146 -18.46 -2.39 -13.06
N ILE A 147 -17.56 -3.18 -12.48
CA ILE A 147 -17.80 -4.58 -12.14
C ILE A 147 -17.17 -4.96 -10.79
N THR A 148 -17.67 -5.99 -10.15
CA THR A 148 -17.02 -6.60 -8.98
C THR A 148 -16.36 -7.92 -9.37
N LEU A 149 -15.10 -8.10 -8.97
CA LEU A 149 -14.37 -9.37 -9.03
C LEU A 149 -14.13 -9.87 -7.60
N ALA A 150 -14.76 -10.99 -7.24
CA ALA A 150 -14.74 -11.50 -5.87
C ALA A 150 -14.27 -12.95 -5.78
N ASN A 151 -13.61 -13.28 -4.69
CA ASN A 151 -13.26 -14.64 -4.31
C ASN A 151 -12.50 -15.40 -5.41
N GLY A 152 -11.79 -14.69 -6.28
CA GLY A 152 -10.89 -15.29 -7.26
C GLY A 152 -9.68 -15.90 -6.55
N LYS A 153 -9.22 -17.06 -7.02
CA LYS A 153 -8.03 -17.71 -6.47
C LYS A 153 -7.17 -18.28 -7.59
N ALA A 154 -5.92 -17.84 -7.63
CA ALA A 154 -4.93 -18.53 -8.43
C ALA A 154 -4.48 -19.80 -7.68
N VAL A 155 -4.57 -20.95 -8.33
CA VAL A 155 -4.13 -22.22 -7.79
C VAL A 155 -2.87 -22.65 -8.53
N GLY A 156 -1.75 -22.72 -7.81
CA GLY A 156 -0.47 -23.13 -8.38
C GLY A 156 -0.47 -24.63 -8.69
N THR A 157 -0.10 -24.97 -9.91
CA THR A 157 0.08 -26.36 -10.36
C THR A 157 1.53 -26.67 -10.75
N ARG A 158 2.32 -25.63 -11.04
CA ARG A 158 3.72 -25.74 -11.46
C ARG A 158 4.64 -25.10 -10.44
N TYR A 159 5.08 -25.89 -9.48
CA TYR A 159 6.07 -25.44 -8.51
C TYR A 159 7.45 -25.36 -9.16
N VAL A 160 8.14 -24.24 -8.98
CA VAL A 160 9.52 -24.03 -9.45
C VAL A 160 10.46 -24.20 -8.26
N PRO A 161 11.18 -25.32 -8.17
CA PRO A 161 12.10 -25.57 -7.06
C PRO A 161 13.30 -24.61 -7.11
N PRO A 162 14.04 -24.48 -6.00
CA PRO A 162 15.31 -23.77 -5.99
C PRO A 162 16.29 -24.32 -7.04
N THR A 163 16.98 -23.43 -7.70
CA THR A 163 18.00 -23.80 -8.70
C THR A 163 19.23 -24.42 -8.00
N PRO A 164 19.78 -25.56 -8.47
CA PRO A 164 21.04 -26.09 -7.96
C PRO A 164 22.16 -25.04 -8.02
N GLY A 165 22.86 -24.86 -6.90
CA GLY A 165 23.86 -23.78 -6.75
C GLY A 165 23.27 -22.44 -6.28
N ASN A 166 21.97 -22.32 -6.27
CA ASN A 166 21.25 -21.18 -5.75
C ASN A 166 20.01 -21.66 -4.97
N ALA A 167 20.28 -22.47 -3.94
CA ALA A 167 19.26 -23.23 -3.20
C ALA A 167 18.20 -22.38 -2.47
N SER A 168 18.47 -21.09 -2.32
CA SER A 168 17.53 -20.14 -1.73
C SER A 168 16.51 -19.58 -2.73
N CYS A 169 16.63 -19.90 -4.01
CA CYS A 169 15.82 -19.34 -5.07
C CYS A 169 14.66 -20.25 -5.44
N SER A 170 13.61 -20.24 -4.67
CA SER A 170 12.33 -20.80 -5.11
C SER A 170 11.47 -19.67 -5.65
N PHE A 171 11.12 -19.73 -6.93
CA PHE A 171 10.14 -18.81 -7.50
C PHE A 171 8.69 -19.15 -7.10
N GLY A 172 8.51 -20.22 -6.32
CA GLY A 172 7.20 -20.69 -5.90
C GLY A 172 6.39 -21.30 -7.04
N TRP A 173 5.16 -20.92 -7.17
CA TRP A 173 4.26 -21.46 -8.17
C TRP A 173 4.25 -20.60 -9.44
N ALA A 174 4.76 -21.08 -10.55
CA ALA A 174 4.87 -20.31 -11.80
C ALA A 174 3.52 -19.80 -12.37
N ASP A 175 2.43 -20.42 -11.96
CA ASP A 175 1.06 -20.11 -12.37
C ASP A 175 0.17 -19.61 -11.21
N GLY A 176 0.77 -19.33 -10.06
CA GLY A 176 0.07 -18.99 -8.82
C GLY A 176 -0.25 -17.52 -8.61
N ALA A 177 0.06 -16.64 -9.55
CA ALA A 177 -0.14 -15.19 -9.42
C ALA A 177 -1.52 -14.72 -9.92
N GLY A 178 -2.01 -13.58 -9.43
CA GLY A 178 -3.23 -12.93 -9.91
C GLY A 178 -4.51 -13.72 -9.62
N GLY A 179 -5.05 -13.62 -8.42
CA GLY A 179 -6.25 -14.37 -8.04
C GLY A 179 -7.50 -13.98 -8.83
N ALA A 180 -7.68 -12.69 -9.12
CA ALA A 180 -8.75 -12.24 -10.00
C ALA A 180 -8.26 -12.14 -11.45
N ILE A 181 -7.16 -11.44 -11.69
CA ILE A 181 -6.66 -11.16 -13.05
C ILE A 181 -5.17 -11.51 -13.14
N TYR A 182 -4.82 -12.29 -14.15
CA TYR A 182 -3.45 -12.49 -14.59
C TYR A 182 -3.29 -11.94 -16.01
N VAL A 183 -2.41 -10.96 -16.18
CA VAL A 183 -2.06 -10.39 -17.48
C VAL A 183 -0.57 -10.53 -17.72
N ARG A 184 -0.22 -10.98 -18.92
CA ARG A 184 1.17 -11.02 -19.37
C ARG A 184 1.28 -10.49 -20.79
N ASP A 185 2.25 -9.57 -21.00
CA ASP A 185 2.55 -8.97 -22.31
C ASP A 185 1.33 -8.28 -22.96
N ALA A 186 0.41 -7.75 -22.17
CA ALA A 186 -0.79 -7.07 -22.64
C ALA A 186 -1.11 -5.86 -21.75
N MET A 187 -1.82 -4.88 -22.27
CA MET A 187 -2.24 -3.70 -21.51
C MET A 187 -3.42 -4.03 -20.61
N LEU A 188 -3.52 -3.35 -19.45
CA LEU A 188 -4.64 -3.48 -18.53
C LEU A 188 -5.17 -2.12 -18.10
N HIS A 189 -6.41 -1.84 -18.42
CA HIS A 189 -7.15 -0.66 -17.99
C HIS A 189 -8.30 -1.07 -17.06
N VAL A 190 -8.38 -0.47 -15.89
CA VAL A 190 -9.36 -0.80 -14.85
C VAL A 190 -10.03 0.50 -14.38
N VAL A 191 -11.34 0.60 -14.51
CA VAL A 191 -12.10 1.80 -14.13
C VAL A 191 -13.31 1.44 -13.30
N ASP A 192 -13.43 2.00 -12.10
CA ASP A 192 -14.55 1.77 -11.17
C ASP A 192 -14.84 0.28 -10.92
N VAL A 193 -13.79 -0.48 -10.60
CA VAL A 193 -13.88 -1.92 -10.34
C VAL A 193 -13.65 -2.22 -8.85
N SER A 194 -14.43 -3.15 -8.31
CA SER A 194 -14.24 -3.63 -6.94
C SER A 194 -13.62 -5.03 -6.94
N PHE A 195 -12.43 -5.16 -6.31
CA PHE A 195 -11.73 -6.42 -6.11
C PHE A 195 -11.82 -6.84 -4.64
N ARG A 196 -12.50 -7.95 -4.36
CA ARG A 196 -12.77 -8.37 -2.98
C ARG A 196 -12.32 -9.80 -2.71
N ASN A 197 -11.53 -9.99 -1.65
CA ASN A 197 -11.13 -11.31 -1.15
C ASN A 197 -10.50 -12.22 -2.22
N ASN A 198 -9.78 -11.63 -3.18
CA ASN A 198 -9.07 -12.42 -4.17
C ASN A 198 -7.72 -12.85 -3.61
N ALA A 199 -7.25 -14.04 -4.00
CA ALA A 199 -6.03 -14.60 -3.47
C ALA A 199 -5.12 -15.15 -4.56
N ALA A 200 -3.83 -14.79 -4.49
CA ALA A 200 -2.77 -15.49 -5.18
C ALA A 200 -2.31 -16.69 -4.35
N GLU A 201 -1.52 -17.57 -4.96
CA GLU A 201 -0.91 -18.70 -4.25
C GLU A 201 0.23 -18.22 -3.32
N THR A 202 0.61 -19.07 -2.40
CA THR A 202 1.78 -18.89 -1.54
C THR A 202 2.54 -20.22 -1.48
N PRO A 203 3.86 -20.23 -1.38
CA PRO A 203 4.82 -19.14 -1.38
C PRO A 203 5.33 -18.75 -2.78
N GLY A 204 6.11 -17.69 -2.86
CA GLY A 204 6.94 -17.39 -4.03
C GLY A 204 7.24 -15.90 -4.17
N PRO A 205 8.49 -15.51 -4.53
CA PRO A 205 8.87 -14.10 -4.71
C PRO A 205 8.10 -13.45 -5.85
N ASP A 206 7.93 -14.18 -6.94
CA ASP A 206 7.23 -13.71 -8.14
C ASP A 206 5.77 -14.15 -8.18
N VAL A 207 5.25 -14.67 -7.06
CA VAL A 207 3.84 -15.05 -6.90
C VAL A 207 3.14 -13.96 -6.14
N GLY A 208 2.54 -13.03 -6.86
CA GLY A 208 1.97 -11.85 -6.25
C GLY A 208 0.62 -11.46 -6.82
N GLY A 209 0.15 -10.31 -6.35
CA GLY A 209 -1.10 -9.74 -6.82
C GLY A 209 -2.31 -10.60 -6.46
N GLY A 210 -2.76 -10.55 -5.22
CA GLY A 210 -3.95 -11.28 -4.80
C GLY A 210 -5.15 -11.02 -5.71
N ALA A 211 -5.34 -9.79 -6.14
CA ALA A 211 -6.33 -9.43 -7.15
C ALA A 211 -5.72 -9.43 -8.56
N ILE A 212 -4.72 -8.60 -8.81
CA ILE A 212 -4.15 -8.39 -10.15
C ILE A 212 -2.66 -8.74 -10.14
N TYR A 213 -2.22 -9.53 -11.10
CA TYR A 213 -0.81 -9.66 -11.44
C TYR A 213 -0.61 -9.31 -12.91
N ALA A 214 0.27 -8.34 -13.18
CA ALA A 214 0.62 -7.94 -14.53
C ALA A 214 2.14 -8.04 -14.73
N ALA A 215 2.56 -8.80 -15.73
CA ALA A 215 3.96 -9.00 -16.05
C ALA A 215 4.27 -8.50 -17.46
N ALA A 216 5.36 -7.75 -17.61
CA ALA A 216 5.84 -7.22 -18.87
C ALA A 216 4.80 -6.42 -19.66
N SER A 217 3.82 -5.83 -18.98
CA SER A 217 2.78 -5.01 -19.57
C SER A 217 3.29 -3.60 -19.85
N LEU A 218 2.97 -3.05 -21.00
CA LEU A 218 3.38 -1.69 -21.37
C LEU A 218 2.61 -0.60 -20.63
N ASP A 219 1.40 -0.92 -20.15
CA ASP A 219 0.55 0.01 -19.42
C ASP A 219 -0.43 -0.74 -18.53
N VAL A 220 -0.37 -0.46 -17.23
CA VAL A 220 -1.42 -0.83 -16.28
C VAL A 220 -1.93 0.46 -15.66
N THR A 221 -3.16 0.82 -15.99
CA THR A 221 -3.81 2.02 -15.47
C THR A 221 -5.07 1.66 -14.71
N ILE A 222 -5.14 2.03 -13.44
CA ILE A 222 -6.24 1.74 -12.52
C ILE A 222 -6.81 3.06 -12.02
N VAL A 223 -8.13 3.21 -12.10
CA VAL A 223 -8.83 4.46 -11.76
C VAL A 223 -10.09 4.19 -10.96
N GLY A 224 -10.28 4.90 -9.86
CA GLY A 224 -11.52 4.88 -9.08
C GLY A 224 -11.89 3.53 -8.49
N SER A 225 -10.93 2.63 -8.37
CA SER A 225 -11.17 1.23 -8.06
C SER A 225 -10.91 0.92 -6.58
N THR A 226 -11.57 -0.14 -6.09
CA THR A 226 -11.44 -0.57 -4.69
C THR A 226 -10.83 -1.96 -4.61
N PHE A 227 -9.82 -2.10 -3.76
CA PHE A 227 -9.16 -3.38 -3.47
C PHE A 227 -9.28 -3.65 -1.96
N ASP A 228 -10.12 -4.59 -1.59
CA ASP A 228 -10.36 -4.90 -0.18
C ASP A 228 -10.17 -6.38 0.14
N GLY A 229 -9.36 -6.65 1.16
CA GLY A 229 -9.17 -8.00 1.70
C GLY A 229 -8.45 -8.97 0.76
N ASN A 230 -7.71 -8.48 -0.25
CA ASN A 230 -6.98 -9.37 -1.16
C ASN A 230 -5.65 -9.83 -0.53
N SER A 231 -5.15 -11.01 -0.96
CA SER A 231 -3.93 -11.58 -0.41
C SER A 231 -3.06 -12.29 -1.44
N GLY A 232 -1.76 -12.13 -1.32
CA GLY A 232 -0.76 -12.77 -2.18
C GLY A 232 0.55 -12.98 -1.43
N ALA A 233 1.48 -13.72 -1.98
CA ALA A 233 2.81 -13.84 -1.39
C ALA A 233 3.52 -12.47 -1.40
N ASN A 234 3.48 -11.77 -2.53
CA ASN A 234 3.87 -10.37 -2.71
C ASN A 234 2.68 -9.57 -3.26
N GLY A 235 2.57 -8.28 -2.92
CA GLY A 235 1.48 -7.46 -3.43
C GLY A 235 0.11 -8.04 -3.08
N GLY A 236 -0.37 -7.78 -1.87
CA GLY A 236 -1.64 -8.36 -1.41
C GLY A 236 -2.79 -8.12 -2.39
N ALA A 237 -2.83 -6.98 -3.06
CA ALA A 237 -3.80 -6.67 -4.11
C ALA A 237 -3.20 -6.71 -5.50
N VAL A 238 -2.13 -5.95 -5.76
CA VAL A 238 -1.58 -5.76 -7.10
C VAL A 238 -0.10 -6.12 -7.12
N GLY A 239 0.30 -6.93 -8.09
CA GLY A 239 1.68 -7.24 -8.41
C GLY A 239 2.03 -6.79 -9.83
N LEU A 240 3.05 -5.96 -9.96
CA LEU A 240 3.59 -5.50 -11.24
C LEU A 240 5.03 -5.96 -11.37
N LEU A 241 5.31 -6.72 -12.42
CA LEU A 241 6.65 -7.16 -12.78
C LEU A 241 7.06 -6.57 -14.13
N GLN A 242 8.12 -5.77 -14.15
CA GLN A 242 8.58 -5.08 -15.37
C GLN A 242 7.44 -4.32 -16.09
N THR A 243 6.64 -3.58 -15.34
CA THR A 243 5.37 -3.01 -15.82
C THR A 243 5.22 -1.59 -15.32
N ASP A 244 4.75 -0.70 -16.18
CA ASP A 244 4.39 0.66 -15.82
C ASP A 244 3.03 0.68 -15.11
N GLY A 245 2.96 1.39 -13.98
CA GLY A 245 1.75 1.46 -13.16
C GLY A 245 1.26 2.90 -12.94
N ARG A 246 -0.02 3.15 -13.20
CA ARG A 246 -0.70 4.40 -12.87
C ARG A 246 -1.94 4.10 -12.04
N PHE A 247 -2.00 4.71 -10.88
CA PHE A 247 -3.10 4.55 -9.91
C PHE A 247 -3.70 5.93 -9.62
N ALA A 248 -4.99 6.08 -9.85
CA ALA A 248 -5.66 7.35 -9.62
C ALA A 248 -7.00 7.19 -8.90
N ASN A 249 -7.12 7.84 -7.74
CA ASN A 249 -8.34 7.84 -6.95
C ASN A 249 -8.79 6.44 -6.49
N ASP A 250 -7.85 5.58 -6.14
CA ASP A 250 -8.13 4.21 -5.75
C ASP A 250 -8.15 4.03 -4.23
N LEU A 251 -8.86 3.02 -3.77
CA LEU A 251 -8.87 2.60 -2.36
C LEU A 251 -8.27 1.20 -2.22
N PHE A 252 -7.18 1.10 -1.48
CA PHE A 252 -6.56 -0.15 -1.08
C PHE A 252 -6.75 -0.35 0.43
N SER A 253 -7.59 -1.29 0.83
CA SER A 253 -7.89 -1.56 2.24
C SER A 253 -7.70 -3.02 2.61
N ASN A 254 -7.15 -3.28 3.79
CA ASN A 254 -7.04 -4.61 4.38
C ASN A 254 -6.33 -5.67 3.52
N ASN A 255 -5.51 -5.26 2.54
CA ASN A 255 -4.79 -6.20 1.69
C ASN A 255 -3.54 -6.73 2.41
N LYS A 256 -3.12 -7.94 2.07
CA LYS A 256 -2.06 -8.61 2.81
C LYS A 256 -1.06 -9.34 1.92
N ALA A 257 0.23 -8.98 2.04
CA ALA A 257 1.33 -9.77 1.53
C ALA A 257 1.74 -10.81 2.59
N THR A 258 1.53 -12.09 2.26
CA THR A 258 1.62 -13.21 3.22
C THR A 258 2.93 -13.98 3.17
N GLY A 259 3.74 -13.78 2.13
CA GLY A 259 5.06 -14.36 2.01
C GLY A 259 6.03 -13.89 3.09
N THR A 260 7.18 -14.50 3.17
CA THR A 260 8.26 -14.15 4.11
C THR A 260 9.62 -14.36 3.48
N GLY A 261 10.61 -13.55 3.86
CA GLY A 261 12.02 -13.76 3.53
C GLY A 261 12.45 -13.34 2.12
N ALA A 262 11.60 -12.68 1.32
CA ALA A 262 11.92 -12.28 -0.05
C ALA A 262 13.18 -11.42 -0.19
N ASN A 263 13.44 -10.59 0.81
CA ASN A 263 14.55 -9.63 0.80
C ASN A 263 15.50 -9.82 1.99
N TYR A 264 15.56 -11.00 2.54
CA TYR A 264 16.51 -11.27 3.59
C TYR A 264 17.94 -11.31 3.03
N VAL A 265 18.67 -10.26 3.24
CA VAL A 265 20.08 -10.11 2.85
C VAL A 265 20.93 -10.62 4.02
N GLY A 266 20.93 -11.92 4.25
CA GLY A 266 21.69 -12.55 5.33
C GLY A 266 22.57 -13.66 4.80
N GLY A 267 23.85 -13.38 4.58
CA GLY A 267 24.84 -14.37 4.22
C GLY A 267 24.89 -14.76 2.74
N ALA A 268 25.50 -15.90 2.41
CA ALA A 268 25.85 -16.36 1.07
C ALA A 268 24.65 -16.67 0.15
N ALA A 269 23.44 -16.42 0.56
CA ALA A 269 22.22 -16.66 -0.19
C ALA A 269 21.69 -15.40 -0.89
N ALA A 270 22.53 -14.41 -1.06
CA ALA A 270 22.19 -13.07 -1.55
C ALA A 270 21.60 -13.01 -2.95
N GLY A 271 21.39 -14.08 -3.64
CA GLY A 271 20.83 -14.09 -4.99
C GLY A 271 19.32 -14.25 -5.08
N CYS A 272 18.63 -14.69 -4.00
CA CYS A 272 17.20 -14.97 -4.04
C CYS A 272 16.53 -14.74 -2.70
N GLY A 273 16.69 -13.55 -2.17
CA GLY A 273 16.03 -13.14 -0.95
C GLY A 273 16.48 -13.90 0.31
N GLY A 274 17.67 -14.47 0.31
CA GLY A 274 18.33 -14.98 1.52
C GLY A 274 17.59 -16.08 2.27
N VAL A 275 16.66 -16.77 1.66
CA VAL A 275 16.01 -17.92 2.29
C VAL A 275 16.89 -19.13 2.14
N ALA A 276 17.78 -19.29 3.10
CA ALA A 276 18.69 -20.45 3.19
C ALA A 276 17.97 -21.76 3.55
N GLN A 277 16.67 -21.83 3.50
CA GLN A 277 15.90 -22.96 3.97
C GLN A 277 15.23 -23.65 2.79
N ALA A 278 15.76 -24.77 2.40
CA ALA A 278 15.27 -25.60 1.30
C ALA A 278 13.77 -26.00 1.41
N ASN A 279 13.16 -25.83 2.55
CA ASN A 279 11.76 -26.17 2.80
C ASN A 279 10.85 -24.94 2.98
N GLN A 280 11.39 -23.77 2.97
CA GLN A 280 10.63 -22.53 2.94
C GLN A 280 10.83 -21.96 1.55
N GLY A 281 10.06 -22.41 0.60
CA GLY A 281 9.92 -21.76 -0.68
C GLY A 281 9.50 -20.31 -0.46
N GLY A 282 10.14 -19.70 0.51
CA GLY A 282 9.73 -18.49 1.12
C GLY A 282 10.32 -17.37 0.42
N SER A 283 9.59 -16.78 -0.23
CA SER A 283 9.92 -15.51 -0.76
C SER A 283 8.63 -14.78 -0.97
N GLY A 284 8.68 -13.53 -0.93
CA GLY A 284 7.52 -12.72 -0.86
C GLY A 284 7.42 -11.99 0.48
N GLY A 285 6.28 -11.42 0.73
CA GLY A 285 6.00 -10.65 1.91
C GLY A 285 6.15 -9.15 1.71
N ASN A 286 6.37 -8.68 0.48
CA ASN A 286 6.53 -7.26 0.16
C ASN A 286 5.25 -6.65 -0.39
N GLY A 287 5.01 -5.37 -0.07
CA GLY A 287 3.88 -4.61 -0.58
C GLY A 287 2.54 -5.14 -0.10
N GLY A 288 2.08 -4.74 1.08
CA GLY A 288 0.81 -5.21 1.64
C GLY A 288 -0.37 -5.02 0.69
N ALA A 289 -0.41 -3.94 -0.06
CA ALA A 289 -1.35 -3.74 -1.15
C ALA A 289 -0.68 -3.92 -2.51
N VAL A 290 0.44 -3.23 -2.78
CA VAL A 290 1.04 -3.17 -4.11
C VAL A 290 2.52 -3.54 -4.04
N VAL A 291 2.95 -4.45 -4.90
CA VAL A 291 4.36 -4.71 -5.19
C VAL A 291 4.68 -4.32 -6.62
N ILE A 292 5.78 -3.61 -6.81
CA ILE A 292 6.30 -3.22 -8.12
C ILE A 292 7.76 -3.67 -8.16
N ASP A 293 8.05 -4.69 -8.96
CA ASP A 293 9.35 -5.32 -8.98
C ASP A 293 9.97 -5.24 -10.37
N GLY A 294 11.26 -4.92 -10.36
CA GLY A 294 12.18 -5.03 -11.47
C GLY A 294 11.94 -4.15 -12.67
N GLY A 295 13.00 -4.03 -13.42
CA GLY A 295 12.99 -3.52 -14.77
C GLY A 295 13.22 -2.02 -14.92
N ALA A 296 13.86 -1.67 -16.01
CA ALA A 296 14.14 -0.31 -16.46
C ALA A 296 12.90 0.39 -17.05
N ASP A 297 11.71 0.12 -16.53
CA ASP A 297 10.50 0.28 -17.28
C ASP A 297 9.56 1.26 -16.58
N GLY A 298 9.52 2.43 -17.06
CA GLY A 298 8.52 3.44 -16.85
C GLY A 298 8.37 4.04 -15.45
N ALA A 299 7.74 5.19 -15.43
CA ALA A 299 7.40 5.90 -14.22
C ALA A 299 6.20 5.24 -13.50
N GLN A 300 6.27 5.22 -12.18
CA GLN A 300 5.16 4.77 -11.33
C GLN A 300 4.47 6.00 -10.75
N ASN A 301 3.16 6.09 -10.95
CA ASN A 301 2.40 7.26 -10.52
C ASN A 301 1.20 6.87 -9.68
N VAL A 302 1.11 7.44 -8.49
CA VAL A 302 -0.03 7.28 -7.58
C VAL A 302 -0.58 8.66 -7.25
N CYS A 303 -1.83 8.91 -7.60
CA CYS A 303 -2.46 10.20 -7.35
C CYS A 303 -3.84 10.03 -6.71
N GLY A 304 -4.11 10.77 -5.63
CA GLY A 304 -5.43 10.81 -4.99
C GLY A 304 -5.88 9.51 -4.35
N SER A 305 -4.98 8.54 -4.19
CA SER A 305 -5.33 7.20 -3.73
C SER A 305 -5.15 7.05 -2.22
N THR A 306 -5.95 6.15 -1.63
CA THR A 306 -5.91 5.84 -0.20
C THR A 306 -5.44 4.41 0.02
N PHE A 307 -4.43 4.27 0.87
CA PHE A 307 -3.91 2.98 1.33
C PHE A 307 -4.12 2.89 2.84
N THR A 308 -5.01 2.03 3.27
CA THR A 308 -5.34 1.92 4.69
C THR A 308 -5.37 0.48 5.19
N SER A 309 -4.77 0.25 6.36
CA SER A 309 -4.79 -1.06 7.04
C SER A 309 -4.22 -2.22 6.18
N ASN A 310 -3.33 -1.92 5.23
CA ASN A 310 -2.64 -2.96 4.48
C ASN A 310 -1.43 -3.47 5.27
N THR A 311 -1.11 -4.75 5.12
CA THR A 311 -0.04 -5.37 5.90
C THR A 311 0.90 -6.20 5.03
N SER A 312 2.19 -6.10 5.30
CA SER A 312 3.21 -6.96 4.74
C SER A 312 4.03 -7.63 5.84
N ASN A 313 4.51 -8.84 5.59
CA ASN A 313 5.41 -9.50 6.54
C ASN A 313 6.83 -8.95 6.45
N GLU A 314 7.21 -8.35 5.32
CA GLU A 314 8.54 -7.84 5.05
C GLU A 314 8.53 -6.32 4.81
N PHE A 315 8.51 -5.85 3.58
CA PHE A 315 8.76 -4.46 3.23
C PHE A 315 7.53 -3.77 2.62
N GLY A 316 7.30 -2.51 3.00
CA GLY A 316 6.24 -1.68 2.44
C GLY A 316 4.84 -2.17 2.81
N GLY A 317 4.30 -1.74 3.95
CA GLY A 317 2.98 -2.17 4.42
C GLY A 317 1.85 -1.83 3.46
N ALA A 318 1.95 -0.72 2.76
CA ALA A 318 1.08 -0.37 1.64
C ALA A 318 1.73 -0.74 0.31
N LEU A 319 2.91 -0.19 0.02
CA LEU A 319 3.54 -0.36 -1.28
C LEU A 319 5.04 -0.62 -1.14
N PHE A 320 5.52 -1.59 -1.92
CA PHE A 320 6.93 -1.88 -2.16
C PHE A 320 7.28 -1.59 -3.61
N ARG A 321 8.42 -0.93 -3.83
CA ARG A 321 9.00 -0.75 -5.15
C ARG A 321 10.51 -0.96 -5.12
N THR A 322 11.01 -1.75 -6.05
CA THR A 322 12.43 -1.76 -6.42
C THR A 322 12.59 -1.45 -7.91
N ALA A 323 13.59 -0.63 -8.24
CA ALA A 323 13.98 -0.35 -9.61
C ALA A 323 15.34 -0.98 -9.87
N ASP A 324 15.37 -2.02 -10.70
CA ASP A 324 16.59 -2.72 -11.07
C ASP A 324 17.11 -2.15 -12.40
N GLY A 325 18.13 -1.34 -12.35
CA GLY A 325 18.76 -0.80 -13.57
C GLY A 325 18.61 0.71 -13.73
N ALA A 326 17.95 1.17 -14.79
CA ALA A 326 17.81 2.60 -15.03
C ALA A 326 16.91 3.26 -13.97
N ALA A 327 17.36 4.39 -13.44
CA ALA A 327 16.64 5.15 -12.47
C ALA A 327 15.29 5.64 -13.03
N GLN A 328 14.19 5.13 -12.50
CA GLN A 328 12.83 5.50 -12.90
C GLN A 328 12.15 6.32 -11.83
N ALA A 329 11.37 7.31 -12.25
CA ALA A 329 10.63 8.16 -11.33
C ALA A 329 9.49 7.39 -10.66
N THR A 330 9.28 7.70 -9.38
CA THR A 330 8.10 7.26 -8.63
C THR A 330 7.45 8.48 -8.00
N SER A 331 6.14 8.62 -8.14
CA SER A 331 5.43 9.77 -7.57
C SER A 331 4.21 9.35 -6.76
N PHE A 332 4.03 10.02 -5.62
CA PHE A 332 2.86 9.95 -4.76
C PHE A 332 2.32 11.36 -4.56
N ASP A 333 1.16 11.64 -5.12
CA ASP A 333 0.54 12.97 -5.05
C ASP A 333 -0.84 12.88 -4.41
N ARG A 334 -1.15 13.80 -3.49
CA ARG A 334 -2.46 13.93 -2.82
C ARG A 334 -3.02 12.60 -2.31
N SER A 335 -2.15 11.74 -1.80
CA SER A 335 -2.47 10.36 -1.41
C SER A 335 -2.38 10.17 0.10
N LEU A 336 -3.22 9.28 0.63
CA LEU A 336 -3.27 8.96 2.05
C LEU A 336 -2.72 7.56 2.31
N PHE A 337 -1.73 7.47 3.20
CA PHE A 337 -1.19 6.22 3.72
C PHE A 337 -1.44 6.15 5.22
N GLN A 338 -2.39 5.32 5.64
CA GLN A 338 -2.82 5.28 7.03
C GLN A 338 -2.92 3.87 7.60
N ASN A 339 -2.43 3.67 8.84
CA ASN A 339 -2.54 2.40 9.56
C ASN A 339 -1.95 1.19 8.82
N ASN A 340 -1.01 1.38 7.90
CA ASN A 340 -0.35 0.27 7.23
C ASN A 340 0.79 -0.29 8.10
N ALA A 341 1.09 -1.58 7.95
CA ALA A 341 2.10 -2.22 8.78
C ALA A 341 3.04 -3.16 8.00
N ALA A 342 4.32 -3.15 8.40
CA ALA A 342 5.38 -3.95 7.78
C ALA A 342 6.48 -4.32 8.78
N ARG A 343 7.47 -5.11 8.34
CA ARG A 343 8.74 -5.24 9.05
C ARG A 343 9.56 -3.95 8.94
N THR A 344 9.64 -3.34 7.74
CA THR A 344 10.19 -2.00 7.55
C THR A 344 9.44 -1.25 6.46
N GLY A 345 9.41 0.09 6.54
CA GLY A 345 8.57 0.90 5.66
C GLY A 345 7.08 0.63 5.91
N GLY A 346 6.56 1.03 7.07
CA GLY A 346 5.17 0.74 7.46
C GLY A 346 4.13 1.13 6.41
N ALA A 347 4.38 2.19 5.66
CA ALA A 347 3.64 2.52 4.45
C ALA A 347 4.41 2.15 3.19
N LEU A 348 5.58 2.74 3.00
CA LEU A 348 6.35 2.62 1.76
C LEU A 348 7.75 2.03 2.00
N TYR A 349 8.15 1.14 1.13
CA TYR A 349 9.54 0.84 0.86
C TYR A 349 9.83 1.16 -0.60
N VAL A 350 10.81 2.02 -0.86
CA VAL A 350 11.17 2.40 -2.23
C VAL A 350 12.68 2.31 -2.38
N GLN A 351 13.14 1.73 -3.49
CA GLN A 351 14.54 1.58 -3.77
C GLN A 351 14.89 2.02 -5.19
N ASN A 352 15.94 2.84 -5.31
CA ASN A 352 16.52 3.31 -6.56
C ASN A 352 15.60 4.15 -7.46
N SER A 353 14.58 4.82 -6.91
CA SER A 353 13.76 5.76 -7.67
C SER A 353 14.45 7.11 -7.80
N LYS A 354 14.55 7.62 -9.01
CA LYS A 354 15.23 8.88 -9.31
C LYS A 354 14.44 9.70 -10.33
N PRO A 355 13.59 10.63 -9.88
CA PRO A 355 13.30 10.98 -8.48
C PRO A 355 12.20 10.12 -7.81
N LEU A 356 12.22 10.09 -6.47
CA LEU A 356 11.07 9.74 -5.63
C LEU A 356 10.39 11.04 -5.21
N VAL A 357 9.20 11.30 -5.73
CA VAL A 357 8.46 12.54 -5.51
C VAL A 357 7.24 12.28 -4.62
N ILE A 358 7.14 12.99 -3.50
CA ILE A 358 5.98 12.91 -2.59
C ILE A 358 5.41 14.32 -2.42
N THR A 359 4.15 14.51 -2.84
CA THR A 359 3.52 15.83 -2.84
C THR A 359 2.15 15.78 -2.17
N ALA A 360 1.82 16.79 -1.40
CA ALA A 360 0.48 17.03 -0.83
C ALA A 360 -0.17 15.80 -0.17
N SER A 361 0.63 14.89 0.35
CA SER A 361 0.22 13.59 0.85
C SER A 361 0.28 13.50 2.37
N THR A 362 -0.38 12.48 2.93
CA THR A 362 -0.35 12.23 4.37
C THR A 362 0.05 10.79 4.67
N PHE A 363 1.01 10.64 5.58
CA PHE A 363 1.43 9.38 6.16
C PHE A 363 1.10 9.39 7.64
N SER A 364 0.12 8.60 8.07
CA SER A 364 -0.33 8.65 9.45
C SER A 364 -0.50 7.27 10.08
N ALA A 365 -0.05 7.16 11.34
CA ALA A 365 -0.22 5.96 12.14
C ALA A 365 0.28 4.65 11.46
N ASN A 366 1.21 4.75 10.51
CA ASN A 366 1.84 3.58 9.93
C ASN A 366 2.86 2.99 10.92
N ARG A 367 3.03 1.69 10.90
CA ARG A 367 3.79 0.98 11.92
C ARG A 367 4.74 -0.05 11.30
N ALA A 368 6.00 -0.04 11.75
CA ALA A 368 6.95 -1.07 11.36
C ALA A 368 7.88 -1.45 12.50
N THR A 369 8.65 -2.52 12.34
CA THR A 369 9.76 -2.83 13.23
C THR A 369 10.90 -1.83 13.03
N GLY A 370 11.31 -1.58 11.78
CA GLY A 370 12.13 -0.43 11.37
C GLY A 370 11.24 0.66 10.75
N ALA A 371 11.74 1.70 10.19
CA ALA A 371 11.09 2.79 9.42
C ALA A 371 9.55 2.86 9.47
N GLY A 372 8.98 3.70 10.34
CA GLY A 372 7.54 3.68 10.64
C GLY A 372 6.64 4.01 9.45
N ALA A 373 6.98 5.02 8.64
CA ALA A 373 6.23 5.34 7.42
C ALA A 373 7.00 4.95 6.16
N GLY A 374 8.17 5.53 5.91
CA GLY A 374 8.94 5.32 4.68
C GLY A 374 10.35 4.84 4.93
N ASP A 375 10.77 3.82 4.18
CA ASP A 375 12.14 3.32 4.09
C ASP A 375 12.61 3.52 2.64
N PHE A 376 13.56 4.45 2.44
CA PHE A 376 13.99 4.89 1.11
C PHE A 376 15.48 4.63 0.91
N VAL A 377 15.81 3.86 -0.13
CA VAL A 377 17.18 3.35 -0.35
C VAL A 377 17.70 3.75 -1.74
N GLY A 378 18.70 4.61 -1.77
CA GLY A 378 19.33 5.01 -3.04
C GLY A 378 18.48 5.93 -3.93
N ASP A 379 17.43 6.53 -3.36
CA ASP A 379 16.49 7.38 -4.06
C ASP A 379 16.98 8.83 -4.15
N THR A 380 16.46 9.59 -5.11
CA THR A 380 16.54 11.07 -5.10
C THR A 380 15.23 11.59 -4.54
N LEU A 381 15.20 11.87 -3.23
CA LEU A 381 13.97 12.17 -2.51
C LEU A 381 13.54 13.64 -2.68
N GLN A 382 12.31 13.87 -3.11
CA GLN A 382 11.70 15.19 -3.27
C GLN A 382 10.35 15.21 -2.53
N VAL A 383 10.28 15.88 -1.38
CA VAL A 383 9.06 15.96 -0.57
C VAL A 383 8.58 17.40 -0.50
N THR A 384 7.30 17.62 -0.79
CA THR A 384 6.70 18.95 -0.72
C THR A 384 5.27 18.88 -0.16
N ASN A 385 4.89 19.83 0.71
CA ASN A 385 3.53 19.95 1.24
C ASN A 385 2.98 18.65 1.84
N THR A 386 3.77 17.91 2.59
CA THR A 386 3.41 16.57 3.07
C THR A 386 3.39 16.51 4.60
N THR A 387 2.47 15.75 5.16
CA THR A 387 2.35 15.54 6.60
C THR A 387 2.70 14.09 6.98
N PHE A 388 3.68 13.92 7.87
CA PHE A 388 4.02 12.66 8.52
C PHE A 388 3.61 12.74 9.99
N ALA A 389 2.57 11.99 10.40
CA ALA A 389 1.98 12.13 11.72
C ALA A 389 1.78 10.80 12.44
N GLY A 390 2.34 10.65 13.63
CA GLY A 390 2.08 9.50 14.50
C GLY A 390 2.55 8.15 13.96
N ASN A 391 3.52 8.12 13.03
CA ASN A 391 4.09 6.88 12.53
C ASN A 391 5.06 6.28 13.56
N VAL A 392 5.21 4.95 13.59
CA VAL A 392 5.93 4.26 14.67
C VAL A 392 6.91 3.21 14.13
N ALA A 393 8.19 3.40 14.41
CA ALA A 393 9.21 2.37 14.35
C ALA A 393 9.31 1.66 15.71
N THR A 394 8.95 0.37 15.78
CA THR A 394 8.77 -0.31 17.08
C THR A 394 10.05 -0.89 17.69
N LYS A 395 11.07 -1.11 16.90
CA LYS A 395 12.40 -1.59 17.34
C LYS A 395 13.55 -0.89 16.61
N GLY A 396 13.23 0.06 15.77
CA GLY A 396 14.18 0.62 14.83
C GLY A 396 14.32 2.12 14.94
N LEU A 397 14.74 2.64 13.85
CA LEU A 397 15.17 4.00 13.61
C LEU A 397 14.23 4.62 12.56
N GLY A 398 14.02 5.93 12.60
CA GLY A 398 13.16 6.60 11.63
C GLY A 398 11.66 6.34 11.89
N GLY A 399 11.10 6.96 12.93
CA GLY A 399 9.66 6.86 13.21
C GLY A 399 8.80 7.24 12.02
N ALA A 400 9.17 8.30 11.28
CA ALA A 400 8.58 8.61 9.99
C ALA A 400 9.46 8.09 8.86
N LEU A 401 10.66 8.59 8.66
CA LEU A 401 11.52 8.26 7.52
C LEU A 401 12.85 7.62 7.95
N PHE A 402 13.23 6.60 7.21
CA PHE A 402 14.55 6.01 7.22
C PHE A 402 15.17 6.18 5.82
N LEU A 403 16.32 6.86 5.74
CA LEU A 403 16.96 7.23 4.48
C LEU A 403 18.34 6.58 4.38
N VAL A 404 18.57 5.82 3.32
CA VAL A 404 19.85 5.16 3.05
C VAL A 404 20.37 5.60 1.69
N ASN A 405 21.53 6.22 1.67
CA ASN A 405 22.20 6.66 0.41
C ASN A 405 21.31 7.54 -0.47
N SER A 406 20.46 8.38 0.13
CA SER A 406 19.63 9.33 -0.62
C SER A 406 20.53 10.36 -1.30
N GLY A 407 20.31 10.60 -2.58
CA GLY A 407 21.15 11.49 -3.39
C GLY A 407 21.01 12.97 -3.00
N ALA A 408 22.10 13.72 -3.10
CA ALA A 408 22.16 15.16 -2.78
C ALA A 408 21.26 16.07 -3.64
N ALA A 409 20.69 15.55 -4.72
CA ALA A 409 19.77 16.29 -5.59
C ALA A 409 18.31 16.30 -5.09
N GLY A 410 18.05 15.75 -3.90
CA GLY A 410 16.73 15.77 -3.26
C GLY A 410 16.42 17.08 -2.54
N TRP A 411 15.23 17.16 -1.96
CA TRP A 411 14.81 18.23 -1.03
C TRP A 411 13.61 17.83 -0.19
N ILE A 412 13.43 18.51 0.95
CA ILE A 412 12.19 18.52 1.73
C ILE A 412 11.75 19.96 1.89
N ASN A 413 10.56 20.30 1.43
CA ASN A 413 10.04 21.66 1.50
C ASN A 413 8.59 21.69 2.01
N ASN A 414 8.25 22.68 2.82
CA ASN A 414 6.87 22.86 3.34
C ASN A 414 6.25 21.58 3.92
N THR A 415 7.01 20.83 4.72
CA THR A 415 6.62 19.53 5.25
C THR A 415 6.42 19.58 6.76
N THR A 416 5.53 18.75 7.30
CA THR A 416 5.28 18.65 8.73
C THR A 416 5.53 17.23 9.23
N PHE A 417 6.49 17.06 10.14
CA PHE A 417 6.74 15.83 10.89
C PHE A 417 6.25 16.03 12.32
N THR A 418 5.20 15.32 12.74
CA THR A 418 4.63 15.51 14.08
C THR A 418 4.23 14.20 14.76
N GLY A 419 4.62 14.05 16.03
CA GLY A 419 4.20 12.94 16.87
C GLY A 419 4.69 11.55 16.43
N ASN A 420 5.66 11.47 15.53
CA ASN A 420 6.22 10.19 15.11
C ASN A 420 7.10 9.59 16.21
N GLN A 421 7.22 8.27 16.24
CA GLN A 421 7.88 7.58 17.34
C GLN A 421 8.90 6.54 16.87
N SER A 422 10.02 6.51 17.57
CA SER A 422 11.01 5.45 17.51
C SER A 422 11.02 4.76 18.88
N SER A 423 10.33 3.59 19.00
CA SER A 423 9.88 3.04 20.28
C SER A 423 10.55 1.73 20.71
N GLY A 424 11.69 1.37 20.13
CA GLY A 424 12.34 0.08 20.37
C GLY A 424 13.24 -0.04 21.61
N GLY A 425 13.25 0.93 22.51
CA GLY A 425 14.12 0.94 23.69
C GLY A 425 15.49 1.59 23.43
N PRO A 426 16.53 1.27 24.21
CA PRO A 426 17.85 1.87 24.07
C PRO A 426 18.39 1.74 22.64
N GLY A 427 18.87 2.86 22.08
CA GLY A 427 19.35 2.93 20.70
C GLY A 427 18.27 3.23 19.63
N SER A 428 17.02 3.47 20.02
CA SER A 428 15.97 3.96 19.12
C SER A 428 15.98 5.47 19.07
N PHE A 429 16.25 6.06 17.91
CA PHE A 429 16.35 7.51 17.73
C PHE A 429 15.97 7.96 16.31
N GLY A 430 15.92 9.29 16.09
CA GLY A 430 15.53 9.88 14.81
C GLY A 430 14.07 9.63 14.49
N ALA A 431 13.16 9.95 15.40
CA ALA A 431 11.74 9.65 15.25
C ALA A 431 11.07 10.38 14.08
N ALA A 432 11.54 11.57 13.69
CA ALA A 432 11.11 12.19 12.44
C ALA A 432 11.90 11.61 11.27
N VAL A 433 13.23 11.76 11.26
CA VAL A 433 14.07 11.28 10.17
C VAL A 433 15.33 10.63 10.72
N PHE A 434 15.61 9.43 10.26
CA PHE A 434 16.88 8.75 10.45
C PHE A 434 17.60 8.64 9.10
N GLY A 435 18.88 9.00 9.08
CA GLY A 435 19.73 8.89 7.89
C GLY A 435 20.53 10.17 7.64
N THR A 436 21.21 10.21 6.52
CA THR A 436 22.02 11.37 6.10
C THR A 436 21.14 12.36 5.33
N LEU A 437 21.19 13.63 5.73
CA LEU A 437 20.42 14.72 5.15
C LEU A 437 21.32 15.63 4.29
N ASP A 438 21.88 15.11 3.20
CA ASP A 438 22.82 15.82 2.32
C ASP A 438 22.11 16.73 1.28
N PHE A 439 20.84 17.05 1.51
CA PHE A 439 20.03 17.87 0.63
C PHE A 439 19.30 18.97 1.43
N PRO A 440 18.82 20.04 0.75
CA PRO A 440 18.17 21.16 1.41
C PRO A 440 16.83 20.77 2.02
N ILE A 441 16.60 21.28 3.24
CA ILE A 441 15.33 21.21 3.95
C ILE A 441 14.89 22.64 4.23
N THR A 442 13.70 23.01 3.80
CA THR A 442 13.21 24.38 3.93
C THR A 442 11.74 24.43 4.37
N ASN A 443 11.40 25.46 5.12
CA ASN A 443 10.02 25.69 5.57
C ASN A 443 9.37 24.47 6.23
N THR A 444 10.13 23.66 6.95
CA THR A 444 9.70 22.37 7.49
C THR A 444 9.57 22.42 9.01
N VAL A 445 8.59 21.69 9.54
CA VAL A 445 8.30 21.57 10.97
C VAL A 445 8.66 20.17 11.47
N PHE A 446 9.46 20.11 12.52
CA PHE A 446 9.74 18.89 13.28
C PHE A 446 9.21 19.06 14.70
N ALA A 447 8.05 18.44 15.02
CA ALA A 447 7.38 18.71 16.28
C ALA A 447 6.96 17.43 17.02
N ASN A 448 7.32 17.35 18.31
CA ASN A 448 6.84 16.29 19.21
C ASN A 448 7.14 14.86 18.72
N ASN A 449 8.17 14.68 17.89
CA ASN A 449 8.63 13.34 17.53
C ASN A 449 9.51 12.80 18.65
N LEU A 450 9.30 11.55 19.08
CA LEU A 450 9.85 11.03 20.32
C LEU A 450 10.63 9.73 20.12
N SER A 451 11.84 9.67 20.67
CA SER A 451 12.54 8.41 20.91
C SER A 451 12.07 7.78 22.24
N ALA A 452 12.01 6.43 22.29
CA ALA A 452 11.46 5.72 23.45
C ALA A 452 12.24 5.90 24.74
N ASP A 453 13.56 6.03 24.67
CA ASP A 453 14.40 6.20 25.85
C ASP A 453 14.45 7.66 26.36
N GLY A 454 13.93 8.60 25.55
CA GLY A 454 13.92 10.03 25.88
C GLY A 454 15.30 10.67 26.06
N GLY A 455 16.37 9.89 26.06
CA GLY A 455 17.75 10.34 26.19
C GLY A 455 18.52 10.40 24.88
N SER A 456 18.09 9.61 23.89
CA SER A 456 18.66 9.62 22.53
C SER A 456 18.12 10.77 21.67
N PRO A 457 18.76 11.14 20.55
CA PRO A 457 18.24 12.12 19.59
C PRO A 457 16.82 11.81 19.17
N MET A 458 15.91 12.77 19.37
CA MET A 458 14.47 12.57 19.18
C MET A 458 14.06 12.82 17.74
N GLN A 459 14.32 14.03 17.22
CA GLN A 459 13.76 14.44 15.93
C GLN A 459 14.55 13.82 14.77
N CYS A 460 15.86 14.06 14.73
CA CYS A 460 16.73 13.60 13.66
C CYS A 460 18.01 12.94 14.21
N SER A 461 18.60 12.01 13.45
CA SER A 461 19.62 11.12 13.97
C SER A 461 21.05 11.68 13.98
N PHE A 462 21.48 12.30 12.87
CA PHE A 462 22.90 12.64 12.67
C PHE A 462 23.12 14.09 12.24
N SER A 463 24.03 14.28 11.29
CA SER A 463 24.39 15.59 10.80
C SER A 463 23.18 16.36 10.30
N PRO A 464 23.04 17.63 10.71
CA PRO A 464 21.94 18.44 10.26
C PRO A 464 22.02 18.70 8.76
N GLY A 465 20.86 18.73 8.10
CA GLY A 465 20.72 19.18 6.73
C GLY A 465 21.06 20.67 6.57
N SER A 466 21.24 21.10 5.33
CA SER A 466 21.27 22.52 4.98
C SER A 466 19.83 23.02 4.73
N GLY A 467 19.57 24.30 5.00
CA GLY A 467 18.24 24.85 4.71
C GLY A 467 17.95 26.15 5.43
N ALA A 468 16.68 26.52 5.44
CA ALA A 468 16.24 27.76 6.09
C ALA A 468 14.74 27.74 6.42
N ASN A 469 14.36 28.58 7.38
CA ASN A 469 12.98 28.77 7.84
C ASN A 469 12.35 27.50 8.45
N ASP A 470 13.16 26.68 9.11
CA ASP A 470 12.70 25.43 9.71
C ASP A 470 12.45 25.63 11.21
N VAL A 471 11.53 24.85 11.76
CA VAL A 471 11.18 24.90 13.18
C VAL A 471 11.24 23.50 13.79
N GLN A 472 11.89 23.41 14.97
CA GLN A 472 11.99 22.18 15.76
C GLN A 472 11.44 22.40 17.17
N TRP A 473 10.71 21.39 17.69
CA TRP A 473 10.16 21.40 19.04
C TRP A 473 9.93 19.97 19.58
N PRO A 474 10.22 19.68 20.85
CA PRO A 474 10.87 20.56 21.83
C PRO A 474 12.38 20.68 21.58
N GLN A 475 13.00 21.68 22.22
CA GLN A 475 14.45 21.86 22.16
C GLN A 475 15.21 20.85 23.02
N LYS A 476 14.58 20.41 24.11
CA LYS A 476 15.24 19.52 25.09
C LYS A 476 14.65 18.12 25.06
N ARG A 477 15.51 17.15 25.25
CA ARG A 477 15.12 15.76 25.45
C ARG A 477 14.44 15.61 26.80
N PRO A 478 13.41 14.73 26.93
CA PRO A 478 12.71 14.49 28.18
C PRO A 478 13.62 13.95 29.28
N VAL A 479 14.58 13.10 28.94
CA VAL A 479 15.53 12.51 29.88
C VAL A 479 16.90 13.18 29.76
N GLY A 480 17.49 13.54 30.89
CA GLY A 480 18.80 14.19 30.95
C GLY A 480 18.81 15.68 30.63
N GLY A 481 17.73 16.27 30.10
CA GLY A 481 17.58 17.70 29.85
C GLY A 481 18.58 18.28 28.83
N LEU A 482 19.26 17.41 28.08
CA LEU A 482 20.17 17.82 27.00
C LEU A 482 19.38 18.43 25.84
N ASN A 483 20.01 19.32 25.09
CA ASN A 483 19.43 19.78 23.83
C ASN A 483 19.34 18.62 22.85
N ASP A 484 18.26 18.59 22.10
CA ASP A 484 18.09 17.61 21.02
C ASP A 484 18.98 17.94 19.81
N ASN A 485 19.29 16.94 19.00
CA ASN A 485 20.01 17.16 17.75
C ASN A 485 19.18 18.05 16.83
N VAL A 486 19.81 19.00 16.20
CA VAL A 486 19.16 19.85 15.20
C VAL A 486 18.98 19.07 13.88
N CYS A 487 17.79 19.14 13.30
CA CYS A 487 17.52 18.53 12.00
C CYS A 487 18.12 19.35 10.84
N VAL A 488 18.21 20.65 11.02
CA VAL A 488 18.75 21.61 10.02
C VAL A 488 19.68 22.58 10.72
N THR A 489 20.79 22.93 10.09
CA THR A 489 21.72 23.92 10.62
C THR A 489 21.00 25.27 10.77
N GLY A 490 21.07 25.86 11.97
CA GLY A 490 20.42 27.15 12.25
C GLY A 490 18.90 27.06 12.48
N ILE A 491 18.33 25.86 12.67
CA ILE A 491 16.89 25.68 12.93
C ILE A 491 16.43 26.49 14.14
N ARG A 492 15.22 27.04 14.06
CA ARG A 492 14.60 27.78 15.16
C ARG A 492 13.85 26.84 16.10
N PHE A 493 14.09 26.97 17.40
CA PHE A 493 13.32 26.27 18.42
C PHE A 493 12.13 27.11 18.86
N ALA A 494 10.91 26.65 18.56
CA ALA A 494 9.68 27.29 18.99
C ALA A 494 8.52 26.26 18.99
N ASP A 495 7.61 26.37 19.96
CA ASP A 495 6.41 25.55 19.95
C ASP A 495 5.55 25.90 18.73
N PRO A 496 5.36 24.99 17.76
CA PRO A 496 4.61 25.27 16.54
C PRO A 496 3.10 25.37 16.76
N GLN A 497 2.59 25.01 17.92
CA GLN A 497 1.17 25.02 18.28
C GLN A 497 0.29 24.34 17.23
N LEU A 498 0.69 23.12 16.83
CA LEU A 498 -0.06 22.33 15.86
C LEU A 498 -1.31 21.71 16.50
N GLY A 499 -2.43 21.81 15.80
CA GLY A 499 -3.63 21.03 16.12
C GLY A 499 -3.47 19.55 15.81
N ALA A 500 -4.42 18.75 16.25
CA ALA A 500 -4.47 17.32 15.90
C ALA A 500 -4.62 17.12 14.39
N LEU A 501 -4.14 15.98 13.91
CA LEU A 501 -4.36 15.57 12.52
C LEU A 501 -5.87 15.42 12.26
N ALA A 502 -6.40 16.16 11.29
CA ALA A 502 -7.82 16.20 10.97
C ALA A 502 -8.08 16.53 9.51
N ALA A 503 -9.32 16.32 9.06
CA ALA A 503 -9.79 16.80 7.76
C ALA A 503 -9.97 18.32 7.81
N ASN A 504 -9.01 19.05 7.24
CA ASN A 504 -8.96 20.51 7.27
C ASN A 504 -9.22 21.15 5.89
N GLY A 505 -10.04 20.51 5.06
CA GLY A 505 -10.49 21.05 3.77
C GLY A 505 -9.60 20.71 2.57
N GLY A 506 -8.73 19.71 2.66
CA GLY A 506 -7.94 19.19 1.55
C GLY A 506 -8.24 17.72 1.27
N PRO A 507 -7.57 17.13 0.26
CA PRO A 507 -7.75 15.71 -0.10
C PRO A 507 -7.23 14.74 0.96
N THR A 508 -6.30 15.19 1.80
CA THR A 508 -5.68 14.37 2.84
C THR A 508 -5.71 15.10 4.19
N PRO A 509 -5.77 14.38 5.33
CA PRO A 509 -5.73 15.01 6.66
C PRO A 509 -4.45 15.80 6.91
N THR A 510 -4.55 16.90 7.65
CA THR A 510 -3.42 17.78 7.96
C THR A 510 -3.39 18.17 9.43
N ALA A 511 -2.24 18.62 9.94
CA ALA A 511 -2.09 19.24 11.25
C ALA A 511 -1.91 20.76 11.06
N THR A 512 -2.95 21.54 11.37
CA THR A 512 -2.94 22.99 11.15
C THR A 512 -2.32 23.73 12.34
N PRO A 513 -1.49 24.76 12.10
CA PRO A 513 -1.00 25.62 13.17
C PRO A 513 -2.10 26.55 13.70
N ALA A 514 -2.09 26.80 15.00
CA ALA A 514 -3.00 27.78 15.63
C ALA A 514 -2.84 29.17 15.00
N TRP A 515 -3.86 30.02 15.15
CA TRP A 515 -3.85 31.37 14.56
C TRP A 515 -2.67 32.24 15.05
N ASN A 516 -2.20 32.04 16.28
CA ASN A 516 -1.08 32.75 16.91
C ASN A 516 0.24 31.93 16.84
N SER A 517 0.29 30.86 16.07
CA SER A 517 1.49 30.04 15.92
C SER A 517 2.67 30.84 15.37
N PRO A 518 3.90 30.59 15.88
CA PRO A 518 5.10 31.21 15.35
C PRO A 518 5.49 30.74 13.95
N LEU A 519 4.77 29.78 13.38
CA LEU A 519 4.96 29.30 12.01
C LEU A 519 4.39 30.27 10.96
N ARG A 520 3.34 31.02 11.35
CA ARG A 520 2.61 31.89 10.41
C ARG A 520 3.47 33.04 9.92
N LYS A 521 3.46 33.26 8.61
CA LYS A 521 4.21 34.34 7.93
C LYS A 521 5.72 34.31 8.20
N ALA A 522 6.24 33.15 8.59
CA ALA A 522 7.66 33.00 8.96
C ALA A 522 8.49 32.24 7.91
N GLY A 523 7.82 31.66 6.90
CA GLY A 523 8.44 30.99 5.77
C GLY A 523 8.67 31.96 4.60
N HIS A 524 9.60 31.59 3.73
CA HIS A 524 9.94 32.31 2.49
C HIS A 524 10.21 31.30 1.38
N ASN A 525 9.95 31.71 0.13
CA ASN A 525 10.16 30.83 -1.04
C ASN A 525 9.41 29.48 -0.93
N CYS A 526 8.21 29.54 -0.40
CA CYS A 526 7.36 28.37 -0.25
C CYS A 526 6.81 27.86 -1.60
N ALA A 527 6.32 26.63 -1.61
CA ALA A 527 5.51 26.12 -2.70
C ALA A 527 4.28 27.03 -2.94
N ALA A 528 3.81 27.11 -4.17
CA ALA A 528 2.74 28.01 -4.57
C ALA A 528 1.41 27.76 -3.83
N THR A 529 1.14 26.50 -3.47
CA THR A 529 -0.02 26.09 -2.69
C THR A 529 0.41 25.29 -1.46
N ASP A 530 -0.47 25.13 -0.51
CA ASP A 530 -0.30 24.23 0.64
C ASP A 530 -0.78 22.79 0.32
N GLN A 531 -0.70 21.88 1.28
CA GLN A 531 -1.15 20.48 1.13
C GLN A 531 -2.64 20.37 0.74
N ARG A 532 -3.46 21.34 1.09
CA ARG A 532 -4.90 21.39 0.80
C ARG A 532 -5.21 22.02 -0.57
N GLY A 533 -4.19 22.55 -1.25
CA GLY A 533 -4.36 23.34 -2.48
C GLY A 533 -4.64 24.82 -2.24
N VAL A 534 -4.56 25.30 -1.01
CA VAL A 534 -4.74 26.74 -0.68
C VAL A 534 -3.51 27.50 -1.10
N ALA A 535 -3.70 28.60 -1.82
CA ALA A 535 -2.61 29.46 -2.28
C ALA A 535 -1.79 30.04 -1.12
N ARG A 536 -0.47 30.01 -1.23
CA ARG A 536 0.47 30.63 -0.29
C ARG A 536 0.93 32.01 -0.77
N ASN A 537 1.19 32.86 0.20
CA ASN A 537 1.97 34.07 -0.09
C ASN A 537 3.45 33.69 -0.12
N ALA A 538 4.07 33.68 -1.31
CA ALA A 538 5.46 33.27 -1.47
C ALA A 538 6.46 34.12 -0.66
N ALA A 539 6.14 35.39 -0.38
CA ALA A 539 7.02 36.29 0.38
C ALA A 539 6.95 36.06 1.90
N GLN A 540 5.82 35.60 2.41
CA GLN A 540 5.56 35.41 3.85
C GLN A 540 4.55 34.27 4.07
N CYS A 541 4.95 33.07 3.73
CA CYS A 541 4.12 31.88 3.89
C CYS A 541 4.20 31.30 5.31
N THR A 542 3.30 30.39 5.61
CA THR A 542 3.36 29.58 6.83
C THR A 542 4.37 28.44 6.67
N ILE A 543 5.22 28.22 7.66
CA ILE A 543 6.15 27.08 7.73
C ILE A 543 5.33 25.78 7.94
N GLY A 544 5.70 24.70 7.24
CA GLY A 544 5.01 23.41 7.30
C GLY A 544 4.05 23.17 6.14
N ALA A 545 3.31 22.07 6.21
CA ALA A 545 2.47 21.58 5.13
C ALA A 545 1.22 22.45 4.86
N VAL A 546 0.80 23.30 5.79
CA VAL A 546 -0.48 24.05 5.77
C VAL A 546 -0.24 25.56 5.88
N GLU A 547 -0.97 26.36 5.08
CA GLU A 547 -0.99 27.80 5.14
C GLU A 547 -1.88 28.34 6.27
#